data_0f885987184e732bbbe6c618a9848c4f
#
_entry.id   0f885987184e732bbbe6c618a9848c4f
#
_cell.length_a   1.000
_cell.length_b   1.000
_cell.length_c   1.000
_cell.angle_alpha   90.00
_cell.angle_beta   90.00
_cell.angle_gamma   90.00
#
_symmetry.space_group_name_H-M   'P 1'
#
loop_
_entity.id
_entity.type
_entity.pdbx_description
1 polymer ?
#
loop_
_entity_poly.entity_id
_entity_poly.type
_entity_poly.pdbx_seq_one_letter_code
_entity_poly.pdbx_strand_id
1 'polypeptide(L)'
;MAKIIKFDIKAREELKKGVDQLSNAVKVTLGPKGRNVILDKKYGAPHITKDGVSVAREVELEDEFQNIGAQLVKEVASKTNDDAGDGTTTATVLAQAIVNEGLKNVAAGANPMDVKRGIDKAVKAVVESIKTQAQEVGDDLEKIRNVARVSANNDDQIGDIIATAMEKVKKDGVITVEEAKGTDTTVDVVEGMQFDRGYISPYFVTNAEKMATEMENPYILLFDKKISGLKDILPLLQGAVQQHRPMLIIAEDVDGEALASLVVNRIRGSLEVCAVKAPGYGDRRKEMLEDIAILTGGVVISEEKGLNLEGATLEMLGTAEKVTVTKDNTTIVNGAGDKQAIADRVAQIRAQIEVTKSTYDKEKLQERLAKLAGGVAVIYVGAPSEVEMKEKKDRVDDALSATRAAVAEGIVPGGGVAYIRCIDALEGLKGENDDETTGIHIIRRAIEEPLRQIVNNAGMEGAVVVDQVRKGTGDYGFNARTDKYENLFETGVIDPAKVARVALENAASIAGMFLTTECVIAEKKEPEPAAPAAPGMGGMGGMM
;
A
#
# COMPACT_ATOMS: atom_id res chain seq x y z
N MET A 1 20.28 -3.85 28.47
CA MET A 1 20.78 -4.88 27.54
C MET A 1 22.14 -4.45 27.01
N ALA A 2 23.09 -5.39 26.88
CA ALA A 2 24.38 -5.13 26.28
C ALA A 2 24.26 -4.94 24.77
N LYS A 3 25.13 -4.11 24.17
CA LYS A 3 25.17 -3.90 22.71
C LYS A 3 26.43 -4.52 22.12
N ILE A 4 26.30 -5.04 20.89
CA ILE A 4 27.43 -5.49 20.08
C ILE A 4 27.63 -4.45 18.98
N ILE A 5 28.87 -4.04 18.78
CA ILE A 5 29.23 -3.03 17.79
C ILE A 5 30.17 -3.65 16.78
N LYS A 6 29.86 -3.51 15.48
CA LYS A 6 30.71 -3.90 14.35
C LYS A 6 31.02 -2.68 13.50
N PHE A 7 32.21 -2.63 12.94
CA PHE A 7 32.70 -1.51 12.14
C PHE A 7 33.16 -2.00 10.77
N ASP A 8 33.36 -1.07 9.85
CA ASP A 8 33.99 -1.24 8.55
C ASP A 8 33.35 -2.35 7.67
N ILE A 9 34.21 -3.04 6.95
CA ILE A 9 33.85 -4.11 6.02
C ILE A 9 33.04 -5.21 6.71
N LYS A 10 33.39 -5.58 7.97
CA LYS A 10 32.69 -6.65 8.70
C LYS A 10 31.24 -6.32 8.99
N ALA A 11 30.95 -5.05 9.30
CA ALA A 11 29.58 -4.60 9.49
C ALA A 11 28.79 -4.70 8.18
N ARG A 12 29.35 -4.20 7.09
CA ARG A 12 28.71 -4.18 5.76
C ARG A 12 28.49 -5.59 5.19
N GLU A 13 29.45 -6.52 5.40
CA GLU A 13 29.31 -7.91 4.95
C GLU A 13 28.14 -8.63 5.63
N GLU A 14 27.95 -8.45 6.94
CA GLU A 14 26.83 -9.06 7.65
C GLU A 14 25.50 -8.45 7.23
N LEU A 15 25.41 -7.13 7.14
CA LEU A 15 24.22 -6.46 6.62
C LEU A 15 23.88 -6.96 5.21
N LYS A 16 24.89 -7.08 4.32
CA LYS A 16 24.71 -7.57 2.95
C LYS A 16 24.13 -8.97 2.90
N LYS A 17 24.57 -9.88 3.77
CA LYS A 17 23.97 -11.23 3.85
C LYS A 17 22.48 -11.18 4.13
N GLY A 18 22.05 -10.28 5.00
CA GLY A 18 20.62 -10.06 5.27
C GLY A 18 19.86 -9.50 4.08
N VAL A 19 20.44 -8.49 3.40
CA VAL A 19 19.89 -7.96 2.13
C VAL A 19 19.71 -9.06 1.11
N ASP A 20 20.74 -9.91 0.92
CA ASP A 20 20.71 -11.00 -0.06
C ASP A 20 19.67 -12.07 0.29
N GLN A 21 19.57 -12.48 1.56
CA GLN A 21 18.60 -13.50 2.00
C GLN A 21 17.18 -13.06 1.74
N LEU A 22 16.79 -11.83 2.17
CA LEU A 22 15.46 -11.32 1.94
C LEU A 22 15.19 -11.13 0.45
N SER A 23 16.10 -10.46 -0.27
CA SER A 23 15.90 -10.17 -1.69
C SER A 23 15.82 -11.45 -2.54
N ASN A 24 16.58 -12.48 -2.19
CA ASN A 24 16.52 -13.77 -2.88
C ASN A 24 15.19 -14.50 -2.65
N ALA A 25 14.56 -14.33 -1.48
CA ALA A 25 13.23 -14.86 -1.21
C ALA A 25 12.14 -14.12 -2.00
N VAL A 26 12.27 -12.80 -2.11
CA VAL A 26 11.27 -11.95 -2.80
C VAL A 26 11.38 -12.05 -4.32
N LYS A 27 12.59 -11.97 -4.91
CA LYS A 27 12.78 -11.84 -6.37
C LYS A 27 12.30 -13.03 -7.20
N VAL A 28 12.07 -14.21 -6.58
CA VAL A 28 11.53 -15.38 -7.29
C VAL A 28 10.10 -15.20 -7.74
N THR A 29 9.38 -14.23 -7.18
CA THR A 29 8.01 -13.91 -7.51
C THR A 29 7.87 -13.01 -8.75
N LEU A 30 8.96 -12.36 -9.19
CA LEU A 30 8.94 -11.31 -10.22
C LEU A 30 8.61 -11.85 -11.62
N GLY A 31 7.69 -11.17 -12.28
CA GLY A 31 7.34 -11.37 -13.69
C GLY A 31 6.34 -12.50 -13.94
N PRO A 32 5.95 -12.71 -15.23
CA PRO A 32 4.85 -13.61 -15.60
C PRO A 32 5.13 -15.11 -15.31
N LYS A 33 6.41 -15.49 -15.21
CA LYS A 33 6.85 -16.84 -14.83
C LYS A 33 7.43 -16.87 -13.39
N GLY A 34 7.16 -15.83 -12.60
CA GLY A 34 7.45 -15.80 -11.16
C GLY A 34 6.70 -16.87 -10.40
N ARG A 35 7.26 -17.33 -9.28
CA ARG A 35 6.76 -18.46 -8.50
C ARG A 35 6.21 -18.01 -7.17
N ASN A 36 5.28 -18.78 -6.62
CA ASN A 36 4.73 -18.54 -5.28
C ASN A 36 5.79 -18.80 -4.20
N VAL A 37 5.67 -18.06 -3.12
CA VAL A 37 6.35 -18.31 -1.85
C VAL A 37 5.31 -18.79 -0.83
N ILE A 38 5.68 -19.75 -0.01
CA ILE A 38 4.82 -20.28 1.06
C ILE A 38 5.32 -19.68 2.37
N LEU A 39 4.44 -19.00 3.08
CA LEU A 39 4.69 -18.38 4.37
C LEU A 39 4.04 -19.22 5.46
N ASP A 40 4.81 -19.61 6.46
CA ASP A 40 4.30 -20.33 7.62
C ASP A 40 3.45 -19.39 8.49
N LYS A 41 2.36 -19.92 9.02
CA LYS A 41 1.51 -19.20 9.98
C LYS A 41 1.42 -20.01 11.26
N LYS A 42 1.63 -19.38 12.41
CA LYS A 42 1.51 -20.03 13.73
C LYS A 42 0.16 -20.70 13.97
N TYR A 43 -0.89 -20.19 13.34
CA TYR A 43 -2.26 -20.69 13.40
C TYR A 43 -2.90 -20.61 12.02
N GLY A 44 -3.65 -21.64 11.63
CA GLY A 44 -4.34 -21.72 10.35
C GLY A 44 -3.51 -22.37 9.23
N ALA A 45 -3.97 -22.20 8.00
CA ALA A 45 -3.26 -22.69 6.81
C ALA A 45 -2.07 -21.79 6.45
N PRO A 46 -0.99 -22.34 5.86
CA PRO A 46 0.09 -21.53 5.31
C PRO A 46 -0.45 -20.53 4.28
N HIS A 47 0.14 -19.33 4.24
CA HIS A 47 -0.19 -18.32 3.24
C HIS A 47 0.67 -18.54 1.99
N ILE A 48 0.04 -18.68 0.84
CA ILE A 48 0.70 -18.82 -0.47
C ILE A 48 0.52 -17.51 -1.21
N THR A 49 1.61 -16.85 -1.57
CA THR A 49 1.55 -15.53 -2.21
C THR A 49 2.67 -15.33 -3.23
N LYS A 50 2.45 -14.40 -4.17
CA LYS A 50 3.48 -13.79 -5.03
C LYS A 50 3.75 -12.34 -4.69
N ASP A 51 2.99 -11.77 -3.78
CA ASP A 51 3.19 -10.39 -3.36
C ASP A 51 4.51 -10.23 -2.63
N GLY A 52 5.35 -9.32 -3.17
CA GLY A 52 6.71 -9.09 -2.66
C GLY A 52 6.73 -8.47 -1.27
N VAL A 53 5.78 -7.59 -0.94
CA VAL A 53 5.74 -6.96 0.39
C VAL A 53 5.32 -7.96 1.47
N SER A 54 4.36 -8.84 1.18
CA SER A 54 3.94 -9.92 2.09
C SER A 54 5.10 -10.86 2.40
N VAL A 55 5.87 -11.27 1.36
CA VAL A 55 7.07 -12.08 1.55
C VAL A 55 8.12 -11.33 2.37
N ALA A 56 8.39 -10.06 2.05
CA ALA A 56 9.40 -9.27 2.76
C ALA A 56 9.05 -9.08 4.24
N ARG A 57 7.78 -8.86 4.58
CA ARG A 57 7.31 -8.65 5.95
C ARG A 57 7.51 -9.87 6.85
N GLU A 58 7.42 -11.09 6.32
CA GLU A 58 7.58 -12.33 7.08
C GLU A 58 9.05 -12.73 7.30
N VAL A 59 10.01 -12.14 6.54
CA VAL A 59 11.41 -12.48 6.72
C VAL A 59 11.96 -11.87 8.01
N GLU A 60 12.40 -12.75 8.92
CA GLU A 60 13.12 -12.44 10.14
C GLU A 60 14.30 -13.39 10.30
N LEU A 61 15.50 -12.86 10.54
CA LEU A 61 16.73 -13.64 10.57
C LEU A 61 17.25 -13.79 12.00
N GLU A 62 17.86 -14.96 12.29
CA GLU A 62 18.41 -15.26 13.63
C GLU A 62 19.60 -14.37 14.01
N ASP A 63 20.48 -14.08 13.04
CA ASP A 63 21.62 -13.18 13.27
C ASP A 63 21.17 -11.73 13.28
N GLU A 64 21.44 -11.02 14.37
CA GLU A 64 21.02 -9.64 14.61
C GLU A 64 21.49 -8.67 13.53
N PHE A 65 22.74 -8.82 13.05
CA PHE A 65 23.30 -7.93 12.03
C PHE A 65 22.72 -8.22 10.66
N GLN A 66 22.56 -9.50 10.31
CA GLN A 66 21.90 -9.88 9.07
C GLN A 66 20.43 -9.44 9.08
N ASN A 67 19.75 -9.58 10.23
CA ASN A 67 18.38 -9.12 10.37
C ASN A 67 18.24 -7.61 10.16
N ILE A 68 19.18 -6.78 10.66
CA ILE A 68 19.19 -5.34 10.37
C ILE A 68 19.29 -5.09 8.86
N GLY A 69 20.14 -5.85 8.14
CA GLY A 69 20.23 -5.76 6.68
C GLY A 69 18.93 -6.13 5.98
N ALA A 70 18.27 -7.20 6.42
CA ALA A 70 16.95 -7.61 5.93
C ALA A 70 15.89 -6.53 6.21
N GLN A 71 15.87 -5.94 7.41
CA GLN A 71 14.92 -4.87 7.77
C GLN A 71 15.06 -3.63 6.88
N LEU A 72 16.27 -3.26 6.44
CA LEU A 72 16.47 -2.15 5.50
C LEU A 72 15.77 -2.41 4.16
N VAL A 73 15.84 -3.64 3.63
CA VAL A 73 15.15 -4.00 2.38
C VAL A 73 13.65 -4.18 2.59
N LYS A 74 13.23 -4.68 3.76
CA LYS A 74 11.82 -4.71 4.17
C LYS A 74 11.20 -3.30 4.13
N GLU A 75 11.94 -2.30 4.60
CA GLU A 75 11.52 -0.89 4.54
C GLU A 75 11.35 -0.41 3.09
N VAL A 76 12.26 -0.79 2.17
CA VAL A 76 12.11 -0.49 0.73
C VAL A 76 10.80 -1.05 0.19
N ALA A 77 10.49 -2.32 0.45
CA ALA A 77 9.27 -2.96 -0.03
C ALA A 77 8.02 -2.31 0.59
N SER A 78 8.00 -2.07 1.90
CA SER A 78 6.88 -1.47 2.61
C SER A 78 6.61 -0.04 2.14
N LYS A 79 7.66 0.79 2.03
CA LYS A 79 7.53 2.16 1.54
C LYS A 79 7.03 2.23 0.10
N THR A 80 7.48 1.33 -0.75
CA THR A 80 7.01 1.25 -2.15
C THR A 80 5.54 0.85 -2.22
N ASN A 81 5.12 -0.08 -1.36
CA ASN A 81 3.71 -0.44 -1.22
C ASN A 81 2.86 0.77 -0.77
N ASP A 82 3.32 1.51 0.24
CA ASP A 82 2.58 2.67 0.77
C ASP A 82 2.46 3.80 -0.27
N ASP A 83 3.51 4.05 -1.07
CA ASP A 83 3.56 5.16 -2.03
C ASP A 83 2.89 4.84 -3.38
N ALA A 84 2.95 3.58 -3.83
CA ALA A 84 2.50 3.16 -5.17
C ALA A 84 1.54 1.95 -5.17
N GLY A 85 1.48 1.18 -4.10
CA GLY A 85 0.61 0.00 -3.95
C GLY A 85 1.01 -1.21 -4.80
N ASP A 86 2.12 -1.11 -5.56
CA ASP A 86 2.68 -2.18 -6.40
C ASP A 86 4.18 -1.92 -6.60
N GLY A 87 4.90 -2.84 -7.27
CA GLY A 87 6.33 -2.72 -7.60
C GLY A 87 7.28 -3.04 -6.45
N THR A 88 6.80 -3.64 -5.38
CA THR A 88 7.57 -3.98 -4.17
C THR A 88 8.71 -4.95 -4.46
N THR A 89 8.48 -5.95 -5.32
CA THR A 89 9.49 -6.89 -5.78
C THR A 89 10.55 -6.19 -6.65
N THR A 90 10.14 -5.31 -7.56
CA THR A 90 11.06 -4.53 -8.41
C THR A 90 11.96 -3.64 -7.55
N ALA A 91 11.40 -2.95 -6.56
CA ALA A 91 12.15 -2.12 -5.63
C ALA A 91 13.19 -2.94 -4.83
N THR A 92 12.80 -4.12 -4.36
CA THR A 92 13.69 -5.05 -3.67
C THR A 92 14.87 -5.51 -4.55
N VAL A 93 14.60 -5.85 -5.82
CA VAL A 93 15.63 -6.23 -6.80
C VAL A 93 16.59 -5.08 -7.08
N LEU A 94 16.05 -3.86 -7.27
CA LEU A 94 16.86 -2.65 -7.48
C LEU A 94 17.73 -2.35 -6.25
N ALA A 95 17.19 -2.43 -5.03
CA ALA A 95 17.93 -2.19 -3.80
C ALA A 95 19.10 -3.18 -3.66
N GLN A 96 18.84 -4.49 -3.88
CA GLN A 96 19.89 -5.50 -3.88
C GLN A 96 20.97 -5.21 -4.92
N ALA A 97 20.59 -4.82 -6.13
CA ALA A 97 21.53 -4.51 -7.21
C ALA A 97 22.41 -3.30 -6.87
N ILE A 98 21.83 -2.21 -6.37
CA ILE A 98 22.56 -1.01 -5.99
C ILE A 98 23.53 -1.30 -4.83
N VAL A 99 23.07 -2.02 -3.80
CA VAL A 99 23.92 -2.43 -2.67
C VAL A 99 25.08 -3.31 -3.16
N ASN A 100 24.81 -4.30 -4.00
CA ASN A 100 25.84 -5.21 -4.49
C ASN A 100 26.91 -4.52 -5.37
N GLU A 101 26.50 -3.66 -6.29
CA GLU A 101 27.43 -2.89 -7.11
C GLU A 101 28.15 -1.82 -6.31
N GLY A 102 27.43 -1.11 -5.43
CA GLY A 102 28.00 -0.09 -4.58
C GLY A 102 29.08 -0.60 -3.63
N LEU A 103 28.82 -1.74 -2.96
CA LEU A 103 29.80 -2.35 -2.04
C LEU A 103 31.11 -2.76 -2.71
N LYS A 104 31.08 -3.24 -3.97
CA LYS A 104 32.29 -3.56 -4.72
C LYS A 104 33.19 -2.34 -4.86
N ASN A 105 32.61 -1.19 -5.17
CA ASN A 105 33.35 0.06 -5.38
C ASN A 105 33.82 0.67 -4.04
N VAL A 106 32.99 0.66 -3.00
CA VAL A 106 33.36 1.14 -1.66
C VAL A 106 34.47 0.27 -1.06
N ALA A 107 34.42 -1.07 -1.24
CA ALA A 107 35.49 -1.96 -0.82
C ALA A 107 36.79 -1.75 -1.63
N ALA A 108 36.72 -1.27 -2.86
CA ALA A 108 37.87 -0.88 -3.67
C ALA A 108 38.44 0.50 -3.29
N GLY A 109 37.84 1.22 -2.34
CA GLY A 109 38.35 2.49 -1.80
C GLY A 109 37.62 3.74 -2.28
N ALA A 110 36.50 3.61 -3.01
CA ALA A 110 35.69 4.76 -3.39
C ALA A 110 35.06 5.43 -2.15
N ASN A 111 35.00 6.77 -2.15
CA ASN A 111 34.36 7.52 -1.08
C ASN A 111 32.83 7.29 -1.09
N PRO A 112 32.26 6.64 -0.06
CA PRO A 112 30.83 6.29 -0.07
C PRO A 112 29.90 7.51 -0.11
N MET A 113 30.32 8.66 0.38
CA MET A 113 29.51 9.89 0.36
C MET A 113 29.41 10.46 -1.07
N ASP A 114 30.52 10.43 -1.84
CA ASP A 114 30.52 10.89 -3.23
C ASP A 114 29.83 9.87 -4.14
N VAL A 115 30.02 8.58 -3.90
CA VAL A 115 29.24 7.50 -4.57
C VAL A 115 27.75 7.74 -4.36
N LYS A 116 27.30 8.05 -3.14
CA LYS A 116 25.89 8.37 -2.87
C LYS A 116 25.40 9.59 -3.65
N ARG A 117 26.19 10.67 -3.73
CA ARG A 117 25.83 11.85 -4.55
C ARG A 117 25.64 11.48 -6.02
N GLY A 118 26.53 10.62 -6.55
CA GLY A 118 26.41 10.11 -7.91
C GLY A 118 25.16 9.26 -8.12
N ILE A 119 24.80 8.40 -7.16
CA ILE A 119 23.56 7.64 -7.15
C ILE A 119 22.36 8.60 -7.19
N ASP A 120 22.31 9.59 -6.30
CA ASP A 120 21.20 10.56 -6.21
C ASP A 120 21.04 11.36 -7.52
N LYS A 121 22.15 11.72 -8.17
CA LYS A 121 22.17 12.43 -9.46
C LYS A 121 21.65 11.55 -10.60
N ALA A 122 22.08 10.29 -10.65
CA ALA A 122 21.62 9.34 -11.65
C ALA A 122 20.13 9.02 -11.51
N VAL A 123 19.65 8.81 -10.28
CA VAL A 123 18.22 8.55 -9.99
C VAL A 123 17.35 9.69 -10.51
N LYS A 124 17.73 10.95 -10.27
CA LYS A 124 17.00 12.10 -10.81
C LYS A 124 16.91 12.06 -12.34
N ALA A 125 18.00 11.74 -13.03
CA ALA A 125 18.02 11.64 -14.48
C ALA A 125 17.11 10.50 -14.99
N VAL A 126 17.15 9.33 -14.34
CA VAL A 126 16.28 8.20 -14.68
C VAL A 126 14.82 8.53 -14.44
N VAL A 127 14.47 9.15 -13.31
CA VAL A 127 13.09 9.58 -12.98
C VAL A 127 12.55 10.55 -14.03
N GLU A 128 13.33 11.55 -14.46
CA GLU A 128 12.89 12.47 -15.53
C GLU A 128 12.74 11.73 -16.87
N SER A 129 13.61 10.76 -17.16
CA SER A 129 13.47 9.92 -18.35
C SER A 129 12.20 9.06 -18.31
N ILE A 130 11.86 8.44 -17.17
CA ILE A 130 10.61 7.69 -16.98
C ILE A 130 9.40 8.60 -17.24
N LYS A 131 9.37 9.80 -16.65
CA LYS A 131 8.29 10.78 -16.87
C LYS A 131 8.13 11.17 -18.34
N THR A 132 9.26 11.33 -19.06
CA THR A 132 9.25 11.66 -20.49
C THR A 132 8.72 10.52 -21.36
N GLN A 133 8.95 9.26 -20.95
CA GLN A 133 8.43 8.07 -21.64
C GLN A 133 6.95 7.84 -21.36
N ALA A 134 6.42 8.39 -20.26
CA ALA A 134 5.08 8.10 -19.79
C ALA A 134 4.01 8.58 -20.79
N GLN A 135 3.08 7.69 -21.11
CA GLN A 135 1.90 7.97 -21.91
C GLN A 135 0.66 8.02 -21.02
N GLU A 136 -0.16 9.04 -21.16
CA GLU A 136 -1.42 9.14 -20.41
C GLU A 136 -2.35 7.98 -20.72
N VAL A 137 -3.01 7.46 -19.69
CA VAL A 137 -4.02 6.42 -19.80
C VAL A 137 -5.36 7.03 -20.22
N GLY A 138 -5.71 8.17 -19.65
CA GLY A 138 -7.01 8.81 -19.89
C GLY A 138 -8.17 7.91 -19.44
N ASP A 139 -9.22 7.85 -20.28
CA ASP A 139 -10.39 7.00 -20.09
C ASP A 139 -10.32 5.72 -20.96
N ASP A 140 -9.12 5.34 -21.41
CA ASP A 140 -8.88 4.18 -22.26
C ASP A 140 -8.98 2.87 -21.45
N LEU A 141 -10.13 2.23 -21.53
CA LEU A 141 -10.43 0.98 -20.81
C LEU A 141 -9.50 -0.17 -21.22
N GLU A 142 -8.99 -0.19 -22.46
CA GLU A 142 -8.06 -1.21 -22.90
C GLU A 142 -6.70 -1.06 -22.23
N LYS A 143 -6.20 0.17 -22.10
CA LYS A 143 -4.98 0.44 -21.34
C LYS A 143 -5.16 0.08 -19.87
N ILE A 144 -6.29 0.46 -19.25
CA ILE A 144 -6.64 0.11 -17.86
C ILE A 144 -6.65 -1.41 -17.68
N ARG A 145 -7.33 -2.14 -18.57
CA ARG A 145 -7.38 -3.60 -18.58
C ARG A 145 -5.99 -4.21 -18.65
N ASN A 146 -5.14 -3.71 -19.55
CA ASN A 146 -3.79 -4.23 -19.76
C ASN A 146 -2.90 -4.00 -18.54
N VAL A 147 -2.94 -2.82 -17.90
CA VAL A 147 -2.23 -2.55 -16.64
C VAL A 147 -2.66 -3.53 -15.56
N ALA A 148 -3.97 -3.64 -15.33
CA ALA A 148 -4.51 -4.54 -14.31
C ALA A 148 -4.14 -6.01 -14.58
N ARG A 149 -4.23 -6.45 -15.85
CA ARG A 149 -3.83 -7.78 -16.25
C ARG A 149 -2.37 -8.07 -15.97
N VAL A 150 -1.46 -7.16 -16.33
CA VAL A 150 -0.01 -7.35 -16.13
C VAL A 150 0.33 -7.42 -14.65
N SER A 151 -0.19 -6.50 -13.84
CA SER A 151 0.00 -6.50 -12.39
C SER A 151 -0.57 -7.76 -11.73
N ALA A 152 -1.72 -8.25 -12.22
CA ALA A 152 -2.31 -9.52 -11.78
C ALA A 152 -1.65 -10.79 -12.36
N ASN A 153 -0.37 -10.75 -12.73
CA ASN A 153 0.35 -11.89 -13.33
C ASN A 153 -0.26 -12.41 -14.64
N ASN A 154 -0.75 -11.52 -15.49
CA ASN A 154 -1.44 -11.81 -16.76
C ASN A 154 -2.76 -12.57 -16.61
N ASP A 155 -3.51 -12.30 -15.58
CA ASP A 155 -4.87 -12.79 -15.37
C ASP A 155 -5.86 -11.88 -16.13
N ASP A 156 -6.39 -12.39 -17.25
CA ASP A 156 -7.33 -11.64 -18.09
C ASP A 156 -8.66 -11.36 -17.37
N GLN A 157 -9.11 -12.25 -16.46
CA GLN A 157 -10.34 -12.06 -15.70
C GLN A 157 -10.23 -10.90 -14.72
N ILE A 158 -9.09 -10.79 -14.03
CA ILE A 158 -8.83 -9.67 -13.12
C ILE A 158 -8.75 -8.37 -13.93
N GLY A 159 -8.09 -8.37 -15.08
CA GLY A 159 -8.05 -7.22 -15.98
C GLY A 159 -9.45 -6.74 -16.38
N ASP A 160 -10.33 -7.65 -16.80
CA ASP A 160 -11.70 -7.35 -17.19
C ASP A 160 -12.54 -6.81 -16.03
N ILE A 161 -12.40 -7.39 -14.84
CA ILE A 161 -13.14 -6.98 -13.63
C ILE A 161 -12.75 -5.56 -13.22
N ILE A 162 -11.46 -5.23 -13.21
CA ILE A 162 -10.99 -3.89 -12.83
C ILE A 162 -11.40 -2.85 -13.88
N ALA A 163 -11.28 -3.16 -15.18
CA ALA A 163 -11.76 -2.27 -16.22
C ALA A 163 -13.27 -2.00 -16.10
N THR A 164 -14.07 -3.05 -15.83
CA THR A 164 -15.51 -2.92 -15.58
C THR A 164 -15.82 -2.07 -14.34
N ALA A 165 -15.06 -2.26 -13.26
CA ALA A 165 -15.23 -1.45 -12.04
C ALA A 165 -14.92 0.03 -12.32
N MET A 166 -13.80 0.32 -13.00
CA MET A 166 -13.40 1.68 -13.38
C MET A 166 -14.41 2.34 -14.32
N GLU A 167 -14.98 1.60 -15.28
CA GLU A 167 -16.03 2.11 -16.17
C GLU A 167 -17.27 2.54 -15.40
N LYS A 168 -17.69 1.74 -14.43
CA LYS A 168 -18.90 2.00 -13.61
C LYS A 168 -18.74 3.23 -12.71
N VAL A 169 -17.59 3.41 -12.08
CA VAL A 169 -17.38 4.51 -11.10
C VAL A 169 -16.61 5.71 -11.66
N LYS A 170 -16.10 5.61 -12.89
CA LYS A 170 -15.26 6.61 -13.56
C LYS A 170 -13.95 6.90 -12.82
N LYS A 171 -13.24 7.94 -13.29
CA LYS A 171 -11.88 8.29 -12.86
C LYS A 171 -11.76 8.62 -11.35
N ASP A 172 -12.77 9.26 -10.79
CA ASP A 172 -12.80 9.73 -9.39
C ASP A 172 -13.57 8.77 -8.46
N GLY A 173 -14.02 7.63 -9.01
CA GLY A 173 -14.81 6.67 -8.26
C GLY A 173 -13.97 5.81 -7.32
N VAL A 174 -14.59 5.38 -6.24
CA VAL A 174 -13.97 4.50 -5.24
C VAL A 174 -14.21 3.05 -5.62
N ILE A 175 -13.15 2.24 -5.58
CA ILE A 175 -13.22 0.79 -5.76
C ILE A 175 -12.65 0.14 -4.50
N THR A 176 -13.39 -0.81 -3.93
CA THR A 176 -12.95 -1.64 -2.79
C THR A 176 -12.95 -3.11 -3.17
N VAL A 177 -12.15 -3.90 -2.48
CA VAL A 177 -12.01 -5.35 -2.72
C VAL A 177 -12.45 -6.10 -1.47
N GLU A 178 -13.46 -6.95 -1.62
CA GLU A 178 -14.07 -7.70 -0.54
C GLU A 178 -14.08 -9.20 -0.84
N GLU A 179 -14.27 -10.00 0.19
CA GLU A 179 -14.40 -11.45 0.05
C GLU A 179 -15.84 -11.82 -0.34
N ALA A 180 -15.99 -12.61 -1.40
CA ALA A 180 -17.28 -13.14 -1.79
C ALA A 180 -17.69 -14.29 -0.87
N LYS A 181 -19.00 -14.46 -0.67
CA LYS A 181 -19.55 -15.66 0.01
C LYS A 181 -19.54 -16.91 -0.86
N GLY A 182 -19.31 -16.75 -2.15
CA GLY A 182 -19.30 -17.80 -3.17
C GLY A 182 -17.96 -17.95 -3.88
N THR A 183 -17.95 -18.75 -4.94
CA THR A 183 -16.73 -19.02 -5.74
C THR A 183 -16.51 -18.02 -6.87
N ASP A 184 -17.55 -17.28 -7.24
CA ASP A 184 -17.50 -16.36 -8.37
C ASP A 184 -17.01 -14.97 -7.94
N THR A 185 -16.20 -14.35 -8.78
CA THR A 185 -15.77 -12.95 -8.58
C THR A 185 -16.70 -12.02 -9.34
N THR A 186 -17.29 -11.05 -8.64
CA THR A 186 -18.30 -10.12 -9.20
C THR A 186 -17.96 -8.66 -8.89
N VAL A 187 -18.58 -7.73 -9.63
CA VAL A 187 -18.47 -6.29 -9.40
C VAL A 187 -19.84 -5.69 -9.24
N ASP A 188 -20.11 -5.14 -8.08
CA ASP A 188 -21.33 -4.41 -7.78
C ASP A 188 -21.04 -2.94 -7.46
N VAL A 189 -21.97 -2.06 -7.82
CA VAL A 189 -21.92 -0.64 -7.39
C VAL A 189 -22.97 -0.44 -6.31
N VAL A 190 -22.51 0.03 -5.17
CA VAL A 190 -23.33 0.27 -3.99
C VAL A 190 -23.30 1.74 -3.58
N GLU A 191 -24.29 2.17 -2.82
CA GLU A 191 -24.29 3.49 -2.20
C GLU A 191 -23.09 3.61 -1.25
N GLY A 192 -22.29 4.66 -1.40
CA GLY A 192 -21.10 4.82 -0.57
C GLY A 192 -20.32 6.07 -0.91
N MET A 193 -19.35 6.39 -0.07
CA MET A 193 -18.44 7.51 -0.32
C MET A 193 -17.08 7.31 0.34
N GLN A 194 -16.08 7.99 -0.18
CA GLN A 194 -14.77 8.12 0.45
C GLN A 194 -14.44 9.59 0.70
N PHE A 195 -13.78 9.88 1.82
CA PHE A 195 -13.24 11.20 2.12
C PHE A 195 -11.85 11.12 2.72
N ASP A 196 -11.05 12.19 2.51
CA ASP A 196 -9.63 12.28 2.81
C ASP A 196 -9.39 12.61 4.29
N ARG A 197 -9.80 11.73 5.18
CA ARG A 197 -9.53 11.76 6.62
C ARG A 197 -9.35 10.34 7.10
N GLY A 198 -8.23 10.05 7.70
CA GLY A 198 -7.95 8.75 8.31
C GLY A 198 -8.14 8.75 9.82
N TYR A 199 -7.75 7.65 10.46
CA TYR A 199 -7.86 7.51 11.90
C TYR A 199 -7.00 8.54 12.64
N ILE A 200 -7.53 9.07 13.75
CA ILE A 200 -6.80 10.04 14.60
C ILE A 200 -5.62 9.37 15.34
N SER A 201 -5.72 8.06 15.59
CA SER A 201 -4.68 7.31 16.27
C SER A 201 -4.45 5.94 15.61
N PRO A 202 -3.20 5.53 15.37
CA PRO A 202 -2.88 4.20 14.83
C PRO A 202 -3.30 3.05 15.75
N TYR A 203 -3.57 3.31 17.01
CA TYR A 203 -4.08 2.30 17.94
C TYR A 203 -5.52 1.84 17.65
N PHE A 204 -6.22 2.51 16.75
CA PHE A 204 -7.53 2.05 16.26
C PHE A 204 -7.43 0.94 15.21
N VAL A 205 -6.27 0.70 14.62
CA VAL A 205 -6.05 -0.31 13.58
C VAL A 205 -6.52 -1.70 14.03
N THR A 206 -7.33 -2.35 13.18
CA THR A 206 -7.80 -3.72 13.36
C THR A 206 -7.02 -4.71 12.50
N ASN A 207 -6.65 -4.28 11.30
CA ASN A 207 -5.87 -5.04 10.33
C ASN A 207 -4.46 -4.44 10.22
N ALA A 208 -3.50 -5.07 10.90
CA ALA A 208 -2.11 -4.59 10.93
C ALA A 208 -1.39 -4.75 9.58
N GLU A 209 -1.78 -5.71 8.74
CA GLU A 209 -1.18 -5.92 7.42
C GLU A 209 -1.49 -4.75 6.48
N LYS A 210 -2.74 -4.27 6.51
CA LYS A 210 -3.21 -3.13 5.70
C LYS A 210 -3.10 -1.79 6.41
N MET A 211 -2.67 -1.76 7.68
CA MET A 211 -2.70 -0.57 8.54
C MET A 211 -4.06 0.14 8.49
N ALA A 212 -5.13 -0.63 8.54
CA ALA A 212 -6.51 -0.16 8.41
C ALA A 212 -7.38 -0.60 9.59
N THR A 213 -8.41 0.18 9.87
CA THR A 213 -9.51 -0.19 10.74
C THR A 213 -10.67 -0.62 9.87
N GLU A 214 -11.05 -1.89 9.93
CA GLU A 214 -12.18 -2.45 9.22
C GLU A 214 -13.32 -2.71 10.22
N MET A 215 -14.52 -2.21 9.93
CA MET A 215 -15.70 -2.32 10.78
C MET A 215 -16.89 -2.79 9.97
N GLU A 216 -17.53 -3.87 10.40
CA GLU A 216 -18.75 -4.42 9.80
C GLU A 216 -19.98 -3.93 10.56
N ASN A 217 -20.98 -3.47 9.83
CA ASN A 217 -22.24 -2.92 10.37
C ASN A 217 -22.06 -1.90 11.51
N PRO A 218 -21.14 -0.91 11.36
CA PRO A 218 -20.89 0.04 12.43
C PRO A 218 -22.04 1.00 12.67
N TYR A 219 -22.11 1.54 13.87
CA TYR A 219 -22.76 2.80 14.14
C TYR A 219 -21.85 3.96 13.75
N ILE A 220 -22.42 5.03 13.21
CA ILE A 220 -21.68 6.20 12.74
C ILE A 220 -22.21 7.42 13.48
N LEU A 221 -21.41 7.96 14.40
CA LEU A 221 -21.70 9.20 15.11
C LEU A 221 -21.15 10.38 14.32
N LEU A 222 -22.01 11.35 14.00
CA LEU A 222 -21.67 12.58 13.28
C LEU A 222 -21.84 13.77 14.22
N PHE A 223 -20.75 14.47 14.51
CA PHE A 223 -20.75 15.62 15.40
C PHE A 223 -19.98 16.81 14.79
N ASP A 224 -20.57 17.99 14.82
CA ASP A 224 -20.02 19.20 14.17
C ASP A 224 -18.94 19.91 14.99
N LYS A 225 -18.74 19.52 16.24
CA LYS A 225 -17.76 20.09 17.15
C LYS A 225 -16.73 19.07 17.60
N LYS A 226 -15.83 19.51 18.48
CA LYS A 226 -14.77 18.71 19.08
C LYS A 226 -15.29 17.90 20.28
N ILE A 227 -14.79 16.67 20.41
CA ILE A 227 -15.06 15.79 21.55
C ILE A 227 -13.77 15.66 22.39
N SER A 228 -13.77 16.28 23.58
CA SER A 228 -12.63 16.22 24.51
C SER A 228 -12.91 15.42 25.78
N GLY A 229 -14.18 15.31 26.17
CA GLY A 229 -14.65 14.53 27.32
C GLY A 229 -15.37 13.25 26.88
N LEU A 230 -15.15 12.15 27.58
CA LEU A 230 -15.81 10.87 27.29
C LEU A 230 -17.27 10.85 27.79
N LYS A 231 -17.58 11.64 28.81
CA LYS A 231 -18.86 11.59 29.52
C LYS A 231 -20.07 11.75 28.61
N ASP A 232 -19.96 12.66 27.64
CA ASP A 232 -21.06 13.05 26.76
C ASP A 232 -21.43 11.96 25.74
N ILE A 233 -20.46 11.13 25.37
CA ILE A 233 -20.65 10.02 24.42
C ILE A 233 -20.78 8.65 25.09
N LEU A 234 -20.61 8.57 26.41
CA LEU A 234 -20.62 7.31 27.16
C LEU A 234 -21.90 6.49 26.98
N PRO A 235 -23.11 7.09 26.99
CA PRO A 235 -24.35 6.34 26.76
C PRO A 235 -24.40 5.67 25.37
N LEU A 236 -23.91 6.35 24.34
CA LEU A 236 -23.85 5.83 22.97
C LEU A 236 -22.85 4.66 22.88
N LEU A 237 -21.66 4.80 23.49
CA LEU A 237 -20.66 3.74 23.54
C LEU A 237 -21.17 2.50 24.27
N GLN A 238 -21.83 2.68 25.41
CA GLN A 238 -22.45 1.58 26.15
C GLN A 238 -23.54 0.87 25.33
N GLY A 239 -24.37 1.62 24.62
CA GLY A 239 -25.38 1.07 23.74
C GLY A 239 -24.78 0.27 22.57
N ALA A 240 -23.72 0.75 21.96
CA ALA A 240 -22.99 0.04 20.89
C ALA A 240 -22.38 -1.29 21.40
N VAL A 241 -21.74 -1.26 22.58
CA VAL A 241 -21.18 -2.46 23.23
C VAL A 241 -22.28 -3.49 23.55
N GLN A 242 -23.43 -3.04 24.08
CA GLN A 242 -24.56 -3.94 24.39
C GLN A 242 -25.11 -4.64 23.14
N GLN A 243 -25.03 -3.96 21.98
CA GLN A 243 -25.48 -4.51 20.71
C GLN A 243 -24.37 -5.24 19.94
N HIS A 244 -23.17 -5.33 20.49
CA HIS A 244 -21.99 -5.92 19.84
C HIS A 244 -21.71 -5.31 18.45
N ARG A 245 -21.86 -3.99 18.32
CA ARG A 245 -21.61 -3.27 17.06
C ARG A 245 -20.47 -2.29 17.24
N PRO A 246 -19.54 -2.21 16.26
CA PRO A 246 -18.49 -1.22 16.27
C PRO A 246 -19.06 0.19 16.09
N MET A 247 -18.29 1.20 16.48
CA MET A 247 -18.68 2.61 16.33
C MET A 247 -17.59 3.41 15.64
N LEU A 248 -17.96 4.09 14.55
CA LEU A 248 -17.16 5.14 13.92
C LEU A 248 -17.61 6.50 14.48
N ILE A 249 -16.67 7.29 14.95
CA ILE A 249 -16.90 8.67 15.41
C ILE A 249 -16.30 9.62 14.38
N ILE A 250 -17.15 10.45 13.75
CA ILE A 250 -16.75 11.51 12.83
C ILE A 250 -17.08 12.85 13.49
N ALA A 251 -16.04 13.55 13.96
CA ALA A 251 -16.20 14.82 14.66
C ALA A 251 -15.20 15.87 14.13
N GLU A 252 -15.36 17.13 14.49
CA GLU A 252 -14.36 18.15 14.15
C GLU A 252 -12.96 17.73 14.61
N ASP A 253 -12.85 17.24 15.84
CA ASP A 253 -11.67 16.60 16.41
C ASP A 253 -12.08 15.70 17.58
N VAL A 254 -11.23 14.74 17.93
CA VAL A 254 -11.37 13.94 19.15
C VAL A 254 -10.01 13.96 19.85
N ASP A 255 -9.95 14.51 21.06
CA ASP A 255 -8.67 14.67 21.78
C ASP A 255 -8.81 14.46 23.28
N GLY A 256 -7.76 14.82 24.01
CA GLY A 256 -7.71 14.82 25.47
C GLY A 256 -8.11 13.50 26.10
N GLU A 257 -8.98 13.59 27.12
CA GLU A 257 -9.48 12.44 27.87
C GLU A 257 -10.30 11.49 26.98
N ALA A 258 -11.09 12.02 26.05
CA ALA A 258 -11.91 11.22 25.16
C ALA A 258 -11.05 10.28 24.30
N LEU A 259 -10.05 10.83 23.60
CA LEU A 259 -9.16 10.03 22.76
C LEU A 259 -8.40 8.99 23.57
N ALA A 260 -7.80 9.38 24.72
CA ALA A 260 -7.05 8.46 25.56
C ALA A 260 -7.93 7.27 26.04
N SER A 261 -9.16 7.56 26.47
CA SER A 261 -10.10 6.53 26.93
C SER A 261 -10.56 5.62 25.80
N LEU A 262 -10.86 6.14 24.61
CA LEU A 262 -11.24 5.34 23.45
C LEU A 262 -10.10 4.38 23.05
N VAL A 263 -8.87 4.88 22.99
CA VAL A 263 -7.68 4.08 22.67
C VAL A 263 -7.45 2.97 23.71
N VAL A 264 -7.50 3.29 25.01
CA VAL A 264 -7.30 2.28 26.07
C VAL A 264 -8.35 1.18 26.00
N ASN A 265 -9.63 1.54 25.81
CA ASN A 265 -10.72 0.55 25.73
C ASN A 265 -10.64 -0.27 24.43
N ARG A 266 -10.17 0.33 23.33
CA ARG A 266 -9.91 -0.38 22.08
C ARG A 266 -8.79 -1.43 22.26
N ILE A 267 -7.65 -1.05 22.85
CA ILE A 267 -6.53 -1.96 23.11
C ILE A 267 -6.93 -3.10 24.04
N ARG A 268 -7.79 -2.84 25.03
CA ARG A 268 -8.32 -3.87 25.93
C ARG A 268 -9.35 -4.81 25.28
N GLY A 269 -9.78 -4.52 24.06
CA GLY A 269 -10.81 -5.29 23.37
C GLY A 269 -12.22 -5.14 23.96
N SER A 270 -12.43 -4.16 24.84
CA SER A 270 -13.75 -3.89 25.45
C SER A 270 -14.64 -2.99 24.60
N LEU A 271 -14.08 -2.31 23.60
CA LEU A 271 -14.78 -1.41 22.71
C LEU A 271 -14.19 -1.49 21.30
N GLU A 272 -15.02 -1.73 20.32
CA GLU A 272 -14.66 -1.62 18.90
C GLU A 272 -15.03 -0.22 18.41
N VAL A 273 -14.02 0.64 18.30
CA VAL A 273 -14.21 2.06 17.95
C VAL A 273 -13.08 2.57 17.09
N CYS A 274 -13.41 3.50 16.20
CA CYS A 274 -12.47 4.35 15.49
C CYS A 274 -12.95 5.78 15.51
N ALA A 275 -12.04 6.73 15.63
CA ALA A 275 -12.33 8.15 15.56
C ALA A 275 -11.55 8.77 14.38
N VAL A 276 -12.27 9.58 13.59
CA VAL A 276 -11.75 10.32 12.44
C VAL A 276 -12.17 11.78 12.51
N LYS A 277 -11.38 12.66 11.90
CA LYS A 277 -11.76 14.06 11.76
C LYS A 277 -12.79 14.22 10.64
N ALA A 278 -13.77 15.07 10.85
CA ALA A 278 -14.73 15.41 9.81
C ALA A 278 -14.03 16.06 8.61
N PRO A 279 -14.45 15.71 7.36
CA PRO A 279 -13.88 16.30 6.17
C PRO A 279 -14.26 17.76 5.98
N GLY A 280 -13.38 18.56 5.38
CA GLY A 280 -13.60 19.98 5.14
C GLY A 280 -13.34 20.87 6.37
N TYR A 281 -13.62 22.16 6.19
CA TYR A 281 -13.48 23.21 7.23
C TYR A 281 -14.68 24.16 7.16
N GLY A 282 -15.06 24.76 8.31
CA GLY A 282 -16.14 25.72 8.39
C GLY A 282 -17.47 25.19 7.85
N ASP A 283 -18.17 25.98 7.04
CA ASP A 283 -19.48 25.60 6.49
C ASP A 283 -19.40 24.37 5.57
N ARG A 284 -18.30 24.18 4.85
CA ARG A 284 -18.10 22.98 4.03
C ARG A 284 -18.06 21.70 4.86
N ARG A 285 -17.46 21.74 6.06
CA ARG A 285 -17.48 20.60 6.97
C ARG A 285 -18.90 20.22 7.37
N LYS A 286 -19.74 21.22 7.67
CA LYS A 286 -21.16 21.00 8.00
C LYS A 286 -21.89 20.34 6.82
N GLU A 287 -21.69 20.85 5.62
CA GLU A 287 -22.31 20.29 4.42
C GLU A 287 -21.84 18.86 4.11
N MET A 288 -20.57 18.56 4.31
CA MET A 288 -20.06 17.19 4.13
C MET A 288 -20.57 16.24 5.22
N LEU A 289 -20.68 16.69 6.46
CA LEU A 289 -21.33 15.90 7.52
C LEU A 289 -22.80 15.60 7.19
N GLU A 290 -23.55 16.56 6.60
CA GLU A 290 -24.90 16.32 6.12
C GLU A 290 -24.96 15.30 4.98
N ASP A 291 -24.02 15.36 4.03
CA ASP A 291 -23.93 14.39 2.94
C ASP A 291 -23.69 12.97 3.50
N ILE A 292 -22.81 12.83 4.51
CA ILE A 292 -22.56 11.56 5.19
C ILE A 292 -23.80 11.11 5.98
N ALA A 293 -24.50 12.04 6.64
CA ALA A 293 -25.73 11.73 7.39
C ALA A 293 -26.82 11.16 6.46
N ILE A 294 -27.04 11.80 5.32
CA ILE A 294 -28.02 11.36 4.32
C ILE A 294 -27.62 10.00 3.75
N LEU A 295 -26.31 9.79 3.46
CA LEU A 295 -25.80 8.52 2.95
C LEU A 295 -25.99 7.36 3.95
N THR A 296 -25.81 7.63 5.24
CA THR A 296 -25.81 6.60 6.30
C THR A 296 -27.13 6.48 7.06
N GLY A 297 -28.10 7.34 6.75
CA GLY A 297 -29.39 7.39 7.44
C GLY A 297 -29.30 7.95 8.86
N GLY A 298 -28.21 8.65 9.21
CA GLY A 298 -28.01 9.27 10.51
C GLY A 298 -28.39 10.74 10.56
N VAL A 299 -28.10 11.36 11.69
CA VAL A 299 -28.35 12.80 11.93
C VAL A 299 -27.06 13.44 12.41
N VAL A 300 -26.71 14.61 11.87
CA VAL A 300 -25.59 15.41 12.40
C VAL A 300 -26.02 16.02 13.73
N ILE A 301 -25.34 15.63 14.80
CA ILE A 301 -25.51 16.23 16.12
C ILE A 301 -24.87 17.62 16.10
N SER A 302 -25.68 18.65 16.21
CA SER A 302 -25.28 20.07 16.15
C SER A 302 -26.14 20.94 17.04
N GLU A 303 -25.53 21.84 17.78
CA GLU A 303 -26.24 22.81 18.59
C GLU A 303 -27.10 23.77 17.72
N GLU A 304 -26.70 24.04 16.50
CA GLU A 304 -27.48 24.84 15.55
C GLU A 304 -28.81 24.17 15.21
N LYS A 305 -28.87 22.84 15.30
CA LYS A 305 -30.10 22.05 15.14
C LYS A 305 -30.83 21.79 16.47
N GLY A 306 -30.34 22.33 17.58
CA GLY A 306 -30.86 22.08 18.92
C GLY A 306 -30.50 20.68 19.48
N LEU A 307 -29.52 20.01 18.88
CA LEU A 307 -29.05 18.66 19.30
C LEU A 307 -27.72 18.77 20.04
N ASN A 308 -27.56 17.97 21.09
CA ASN A 308 -26.33 17.83 21.85
C ASN A 308 -25.99 16.36 22.05
N LEU A 309 -24.74 16.06 22.40
CA LEU A 309 -24.27 14.69 22.61
C LEU A 309 -24.95 13.99 23.79
N GLU A 310 -25.26 14.73 24.86
CA GLU A 310 -25.91 14.18 26.06
C GLU A 310 -27.32 13.62 25.78
N GLY A 311 -28.03 14.25 24.83
CA GLY A 311 -29.36 13.84 24.38
C GLY A 311 -29.37 12.91 23.17
N ALA A 312 -28.20 12.53 22.65
CA ALA A 312 -28.11 11.69 21.48
C ALA A 312 -28.51 10.23 21.79
N THR A 313 -29.24 9.61 20.87
CA THR A 313 -29.68 8.22 20.96
C THR A 313 -29.07 7.38 19.83
N LEU A 314 -29.09 6.06 19.97
CA LEU A 314 -28.59 5.14 18.92
C LEU A 314 -29.36 5.27 17.61
N GLU A 315 -30.61 5.69 17.65
CA GLU A 315 -31.48 5.90 16.48
C GLU A 315 -31.04 7.12 15.64
N MET A 316 -30.31 8.06 16.23
CA MET A 316 -29.74 9.21 15.54
C MET A 316 -28.44 8.87 14.82
N LEU A 317 -27.83 7.72 15.12
CA LEU A 317 -26.57 7.30 14.51
C LEU A 317 -26.81 6.76 13.10
N GLY A 318 -25.93 7.13 12.19
CA GLY A 318 -25.89 6.48 10.88
C GLY A 318 -25.41 5.04 10.98
N THR A 319 -25.64 4.27 9.91
CA THR A 319 -25.15 2.90 9.76
C THR A 319 -24.70 2.63 8.32
N ALA A 320 -23.82 1.66 8.15
CA ALA A 320 -23.37 1.19 6.84
C ALA A 320 -23.08 -0.31 6.92
N GLU A 321 -22.99 -0.99 5.78
CA GLU A 321 -22.58 -2.39 5.75
C GLU A 321 -21.13 -2.55 6.20
N LYS A 322 -20.23 -1.70 5.67
CA LYS A 322 -18.82 -1.71 6.02
C LYS A 322 -18.22 -0.31 6.04
N VAL A 323 -17.28 -0.10 6.95
CA VAL A 323 -16.42 1.09 6.97
C VAL A 323 -14.97 0.65 7.05
N THR A 324 -14.13 1.23 6.18
CA THR A 324 -12.68 1.04 6.20
C THR A 324 -11.99 2.38 6.41
N VAL A 325 -11.17 2.47 7.46
CA VAL A 325 -10.40 3.68 7.78
C VAL A 325 -8.92 3.36 7.68
N THR A 326 -8.22 4.04 6.78
CA THR A 326 -6.76 4.00 6.65
C THR A 326 -6.13 5.20 7.34
N LYS A 327 -4.83 5.37 7.20
CA LYS A 327 -4.11 6.54 7.72
C LYS A 327 -4.64 7.86 7.15
N ASP A 328 -5.06 7.86 5.87
CA ASP A 328 -5.37 9.07 5.13
C ASP A 328 -6.85 9.17 4.70
N ASN A 329 -7.56 8.05 4.64
CA ASN A 329 -8.90 7.98 4.07
C ASN A 329 -9.89 7.20 4.93
N THR A 330 -11.15 7.59 4.83
CA THR A 330 -12.30 6.83 5.35
C THR A 330 -13.24 6.50 4.20
N THR A 331 -13.54 5.21 4.01
CA THR A 331 -14.47 4.69 2.99
C THR A 331 -15.69 4.09 3.68
N ILE A 332 -16.86 4.57 3.31
CA ILE A 332 -18.17 4.07 3.76
C ILE A 332 -18.78 3.31 2.58
N VAL A 333 -19.11 2.04 2.79
CA VAL A 333 -19.66 1.14 1.77
C VAL A 333 -21.07 0.75 2.18
N ASN A 334 -22.01 0.87 1.23
CA ASN A 334 -23.42 0.54 1.38
C ASN A 334 -24.05 1.19 2.63
N GLY A 335 -24.05 2.53 2.64
CA GLY A 335 -24.73 3.32 3.69
C GLY A 335 -26.23 3.02 3.73
N ALA A 336 -26.80 3.00 4.93
CA ALA A 336 -28.21 2.66 5.14
C ALA A 336 -29.18 3.84 4.90
N GLY A 337 -28.73 4.91 4.24
CA GLY A 337 -29.57 6.07 3.90
C GLY A 337 -30.66 5.75 2.88
N ASP A 338 -31.70 6.57 2.88
CA ASP A 338 -32.77 6.45 1.89
C ASP A 338 -32.30 6.88 0.51
N LYS A 339 -32.49 6.03 -0.49
CA LYS A 339 -32.04 6.27 -1.88
C LYS A 339 -32.65 7.52 -2.48
N GLN A 340 -33.92 7.84 -2.14
CA GLN A 340 -34.59 9.03 -2.64
C GLN A 340 -33.95 10.28 -2.01
N ALA A 341 -33.68 10.26 -0.71
CA ALA A 341 -32.99 11.37 -0.01
C ALA A 341 -31.58 11.63 -0.59
N ILE A 342 -30.84 10.58 -0.93
CA ILE A 342 -29.53 10.69 -1.61
C ILE A 342 -29.70 11.33 -3.00
N ALA A 343 -30.67 10.86 -3.79
CA ALA A 343 -30.95 11.40 -5.13
C ALA A 343 -31.39 12.88 -5.07
N ASP A 344 -32.22 13.26 -4.10
CA ASP A 344 -32.64 14.64 -3.88
C ASP A 344 -31.45 15.53 -3.48
N ARG A 345 -30.54 15.02 -2.63
CA ARG A 345 -29.32 15.74 -2.27
C ARG A 345 -28.39 15.95 -3.45
N VAL A 346 -28.20 14.94 -4.29
CA VAL A 346 -27.45 15.03 -5.55
C VAL A 346 -28.05 16.08 -6.48
N ALA A 347 -29.39 16.11 -6.63
CA ALA A 347 -30.09 17.12 -7.42
C ALA A 347 -29.88 18.53 -6.86
N GLN A 348 -29.93 18.70 -5.53
CA GLN A 348 -29.65 19.95 -4.85
C GLN A 348 -28.24 20.48 -5.12
N ILE A 349 -27.21 19.61 -5.01
CA ILE A 349 -25.83 19.99 -5.28
C ILE A 349 -25.65 20.39 -6.76
N ARG A 350 -26.25 19.65 -7.71
CA ARG A 350 -26.26 20.03 -9.13
C ARG A 350 -26.87 21.41 -9.37
N ALA A 351 -28.00 21.71 -8.75
CA ALA A 351 -28.61 23.03 -8.86
C ALA A 351 -27.73 24.15 -8.29
N GLN A 352 -26.98 23.88 -7.20
CA GLN A 352 -26.02 24.83 -6.64
C GLN A 352 -24.86 25.09 -7.61
N ILE A 353 -24.35 24.06 -8.30
CA ILE A 353 -23.26 24.17 -9.30
C ILE A 353 -23.68 25.12 -10.45
N GLU A 354 -24.94 25.07 -10.90
CA GLU A 354 -25.46 25.90 -12.00
C GLU A 354 -25.55 27.39 -11.63
N VAL A 355 -25.84 27.70 -10.38
CA VAL A 355 -26.00 29.09 -9.94
C VAL A 355 -24.75 29.71 -9.34
N THR A 356 -23.76 28.90 -9.00
CA THR A 356 -22.51 29.36 -8.36
C THR A 356 -21.60 30.06 -9.37
N LYS A 357 -21.23 31.31 -9.07
CA LYS A 357 -20.38 32.15 -9.92
C LYS A 357 -18.88 32.00 -9.63
N SER A 358 -18.50 31.55 -8.45
CA SER A 358 -17.15 31.33 -8.02
C SER A 358 -16.61 30.02 -8.64
N THR A 359 -15.54 30.09 -9.41
CA THR A 359 -14.89 28.91 -10.02
C THR A 359 -14.44 27.92 -8.95
N TYR A 360 -13.86 28.44 -7.87
CA TYR A 360 -13.40 27.63 -6.74
C TYR A 360 -14.54 26.92 -6.00
N ASP A 361 -15.66 27.62 -5.73
CA ASP A 361 -16.81 27.00 -5.06
C ASP A 361 -17.50 25.98 -5.98
N LYS A 362 -17.53 26.27 -7.29
CA LYS A 362 -18.03 25.34 -8.29
C LYS A 362 -17.22 24.05 -8.33
N GLU A 363 -15.89 24.14 -8.31
CA GLU A 363 -15.00 22.99 -8.25
C GLU A 363 -15.25 22.15 -6.99
N LYS A 364 -15.39 22.78 -5.82
CA LYS A 364 -15.67 22.09 -4.56
C LYS A 364 -17.06 21.45 -4.49
N LEU A 365 -18.05 22.03 -5.12
CA LEU A 365 -19.36 21.42 -5.28
C LEU A 365 -19.30 20.22 -6.23
N GLN A 366 -18.49 20.29 -7.30
CA GLN A 366 -18.27 19.16 -8.20
C GLN A 366 -17.57 18.00 -7.50
N GLU A 367 -16.56 18.26 -6.67
CA GLU A 367 -15.92 17.22 -5.84
C GLU A 367 -16.94 16.54 -4.90
N ARG A 368 -17.79 17.30 -4.23
CA ARG A 368 -18.85 16.74 -3.36
C ARG A 368 -19.85 15.90 -4.15
N LEU A 369 -20.27 16.42 -5.32
CA LEU A 369 -21.17 15.69 -6.21
C LEU A 369 -20.56 14.35 -6.63
N ALA A 370 -19.28 14.34 -7.04
CA ALA A 370 -18.59 13.14 -7.45
C ALA A 370 -18.53 12.11 -6.31
N LYS A 371 -18.21 12.55 -5.08
CA LYS A 371 -18.16 11.68 -3.90
C LYS A 371 -19.51 11.07 -3.52
N LEU A 372 -20.61 11.82 -3.64
CA LEU A 372 -21.94 11.35 -3.25
C LEU A 372 -22.65 10.57 -4.37
N ALA A 373 -22.52 11.01 -5.62
CA ALA A 373 -23.22 10.42 -6.77
C ALA A 373 -22.47 9.24 -7.40
N GLY A 374 -21.16 9.12 -7.16
CA GLY A 374 -20.31 8.09 -7.78
C GLY A 374 -20.52 6.70 -7.19
N GLY A 375 -20.99 6.59 -5.96
CA GLY A 375 -21.06 5.32 -5.25
C GLY A 375 -19.68 4.71 -5.00
N VAL A 376 -19.67 3.44 -4.59
CA VAL A 376 -18.47 2.62 -4.42
C VAL A 376 -18.63 1.36 -5.26
N ALA A 377 -17.69 1.08 -6.16
CA ALA A 377 -17.64 -0.24 -6.79
C ALA A 377 -16.98 -1.22 -5.82
N VAL A 378 -17.65 -2.32 -5.54
CA VAL A 378 -17.13 -3.40 -4.69
C VAL A 378 -16.80 -4.59 -5.57
N ILE A 379 -15.54 -5.00 -5.59
CA ILE A 379 -15.10 -6.23 -6.23
C ILE A 379 -15.16 -7.33 -5.17
N TYR A 380 -16.13 -8.22 -5.29
CA TYR A 380 -16.24 -9.40 -4.43
C TYR A 380 -15.40 -10.53 -5.04
N VAL A 381 -14.30 -10.89 -4.37
CA VAL A 381 -13.38 -11.94 -4.84
C VAL A 381 -13.85 -13.29 -4.31
N GLY A 382 -14.16 -14.22 -5.22
CA GLY A 382 -14.54 -15.59 -4.90
C GLY A 382 -13.52 -16.61 -5.38
N ALA A 383 -13.35 -17.69 -4.62
CA ALA A 383 -12.54 -18.86 -4.97
C ALA A 383 -13.02 -20.11 -4.22
N PRO A 384 -12.64 -21.33 -4.66
CA PRO A 384 -13.04 -22.58 -4.03
C PRO A 384 -12.48 -22.83 -2.62
N SER A 385 -11.36 -22.20 -2.30
CA SER A 385 -10.71 -22.33 -0.98
C SER A 385 -10.31 -20.98 -0.40
N GLU A 386 -10.22 -20.88 0.91
CA GLU A 386 -9.79 -19.66 1.61
C GLU A 386 -8.36 -19.22 1.20
N VAL A 387 -7.46 -20.19 1.00
CA VAL A 387 -6.07 -19.92 0.59
C VAL A 387 -6.04 -19.30 -0.81
N GLU A 388 -6.79 -19.85 -1.75
CA GLU A 388 -6.89 -19.34 -3.13
C GLU A 388 -7.60 -17.98 -3.17
N MET A 389 -8.62 -17.79 -2.33
CA MET A 389 -9.34 -16.53 -2.23
C MET A 389 -8.43 -15.40 -1.75
N LYS A 390 -7.62 -15.65 -0.71
CA LYS A 390 -6.65 -14.65 -0.21
C LYS A 390 -5.61 -14.32 -1.27
N GLU A 391 -5.02 -15.33 -1.93
CA GLU A 391 -4.06 -15.10 -3.02
C GLU A 391 -4.67 -14.30 -4.17
N LYS A 392 -5.90 -14.62 -4.56
CA LYS A 392 -6.61 -13.89 -5.62
C LYS A 392 -6.95 -12.46 -5.21
N LYS A 393 -7.33 -12.25 -3.94
CA LYS A 393 -7.60 -10.94 -3.38
C LYS A 393 -6.35 -10.06 -3.39
N ASP A 394 -5.19 -10.57 -2.95
CA ASP A 394 -3.92 -9.85 -3.01
C ASP A 394 -3.61 -9.41 -4.44
N ARG A 395 -3.77 -10.29 -5.44
CA ARG A 395 -3.57 -9.93 -6.87
C ARG A 395 -4.55 -8.87 -7.38
N VAL A 396 -5.80 -8.89 -6.92
CA VAL A 396 -6.80 -7.86 -7.28
C VAL A 396 -6.44 -6.52 -6.63
N ASP A 397 -6.02 -6.52 -5.37
CA ASP A 397 -5.57 -5.32 -4.65
C ASP A 397 -4.34 -4.68 -5.35
N ASP A 398 -3.35 -5.49 -5.73
CA ASP A 398 -2.16 -5.03 -6.48
C ASP A 398 -2.55 -4.44 -7.84
N ALA A 399 -3.38 -5.16 -8.59
CA ALA A 399 -3.83 -4.72 -9.91
C ALA A 399 -4.66 -3.42 -9.86
N LEU A 400 -5.49 -3.25 -8.82
CA LEU A 400 -6.23 -2.02 -8.58
C LEU A 400 -5.29 -0.85 -8.26
N SER A 401 -4.28 -1.09 -7.41
CA SER A 401 -3.28 -0.10 -7.04
C SER A 401 -2.42 0.32 -8.23
N ALA A 402 -1.95 -0.64 -9.04
CA ALA A 402 -1.25 -0.39 -10.29
C ALA A 402 -2.09 0.42 -11.28
N THR A 403 -3.38 0.10 -11.39
CA THR A 403 -4.30 0.85 -12.27
C THR A 403 -4.46 2.30 -11.81
N ARG A 404 -4.62 2.55 -10.51
CA ARG A 404 -4.65 3.91 -9.94
C ARG A 404 -3.35 4.66 -10.20
N ALA A 405 -2.21 4.00 -10.03
CA ALA A 405 -0.89 4.58 -10.31
C ALA A 405 -0.73 4.94 -11.79
N ALA A 406 -1.24 4.11 -12.70
CA ALA A 406 -1.22 4.36 -14.14
C ALA A 406 -2.12 5.54 -14.55
N VAL A 407 -3.30 5.64 -13.96
CA VAL A 407 -4.21 6.79 -14.19
C VAL A 407 -3.59 8.09 -13.68
N ALA A 408 -2.82 8.04 -12.57
CA ALA A 408 -2.19 9.21 -11.96
C ALA A 408 -0.98 9.75 -12.75
N GLU A 409 -0.05 8.90 -13.20
CA GLU A 409 1.22 9.33 -13.81
C GLU A 409 1.47 8.72 -15.21
N GLY A 410 0.49 8.00 -15.78
CA GLY A 410 0.64 7.36 -17.08
C GLY A 410 1.32 6.00 -17.03
N ILE A 411 1.59 5.45 -18.22
CA ILE A 411 2.15 4.12 -18.45
C ILE A 411 3.43 4.19 -19.27
N VAL A 412 4.32 3.21 -19.05
CA VAL A 412 5.59 3.03 -19.74
C VAL A 412 5.68 1.58 -20.28
N PRO A 413 6.63 1.28 -21.20
CA PRO A 413 6.89 -0.10 -21.60
C PRO A 413 7.22 -0.97 -20.38
N GLY A 414 6.50 -2.08 -20.23
CA GLY A 414 6.58 -2.92 -19.04
C GLY A 414 7.79 -3.86 -19.02
N GLY A 415 7.78 -4.76 -18.03
CA GLY A 415 8.79 -5.82 -17.92
C GLY A 415 10.20 -5.32 -17.68
N GLY A 416 10.39 -4.14 -17.13
CA GLY A 416 11.67 -3.50 -16.88
C GLY A 416 12.29 -2.81 -18.10
N VAL A 417 11.62 -2.78 -19.26
CA VAL A 417 12.14 -2.16 -20.49
C VAL A 417 12.25 -0.65 -20.35
N ALA A 418 11.31 0.01 -19.65
CA ALA A 418 11.39 1.44 -19.37
C ALA A 418 12.73 1.84 -18.73
N TYR A 419 13.25 1.05 -17.79
CA TYR A 419 14.57 1.29 -17.18
C TYR A 419 15.72 1.14 -18.18
N ILE A 420 15.65 0.17 -19.10
CA ILE A 420 16.65 0.00 -20.15
C ILE A 420 16.72 1.22 -21.05
N ARG A 421 15.56 1.82 -21.38
CA ARG A 421 15.48 3.08 -22.15
C ARG A 421 16.02 4.29 -21.41
N CYS A 422 16.07 4.25 -20.08
CA CYS A 422 16.69 5.30 -19.26
C CYS A 422 18.23 5.28 -19.29
N ILE A 423 18.86 4.22 -19.77
CA ILE A 423 20.33 4.13 -19.84
C ILE A 423 20.90 5.28 -20.67
N ASP A 424 20.24 5.65 -21.76
CA ASP A 424 20.68 6.74 -22.64
C ASP A 424 20.71 8.10 -21.90
N ALA A 425 19.80 8.32 -20.95
CA ALA A 425 19.80 9.54 -20.12
C ALA A 425 21.01 9.62 -19.16
N LEU A 426 21.68 8.51 -18.92
CA LEU A 426 22.91 8.44 -18.12
C LEU A 426 24.17 8.52 -18.97
N GLU A 427 24.06 8.41 -20.30
CA GLU A 427 25.19 8.54 -21.21
C GLU A 427 25.67 10.01 -21.25
N GLY A 428 26.94 10.21 -20.90
CA GLY A 428 27.52 11.57 -20.81
C GLY A 428 27.25 12.30 -19.49
N LEU A 429 26.43 11.75 -18.59
CA LEU A 429 26.27 12.28 -17.23
C LEU A 429 27.55 12.03 -16.44
N LYS A 430 28.14 13.09 -15.87
CA LYS A 430 29.39 13.03 -15.10
C LYS A 430 29.18 13.57 -13.69
N GLY A 431 29.91 12.98 -12.75
CA GLY A 431 30.06 13.51 -11.40
C GLY A 431 31.05 14.69 -11.35
N GLU A 432 31.11 15.33 -10.19
CA GLU A 432 32.14 16.35 -9.91
C GLU A 432 33.52 15.72 -9.70
N ASN A 433 33.58 14.43 -9.38
CA ASN A 433 34.75 13.61 -9.23
C ASN A 433 34.51 12.17 -9.70
N ASP A 434 35.57 11.32 -9.67
CA ASP A 434 35.51 9.93 -10.14
C ASP A 434 34.58 9.05 -9.29
N ASP A 435 34.49 9.29 -7.98
CA ASP A 435 33.65 8.51 -7.08
C ASP A 435 32.16 8.85 -7.29
N GLU A 436 31.83 10.10 -7.56
CA GLU A 436 30.49 10.50 -7.95
C GLU A 436 30.11 9.92 -9.32
N THR A 437 31.05 9.90 -10.27
CA THR A 437 30.85 9.23 -11.57
C THR A 437 30.64 7.73 -11.39
N THR A 438 31.34 7.10 -10.46
CA THR A 438 31.13 5.69 -10.08
C THR A 438 29.71 5.46 -9.57
N GLY A 439 29.15 6.36 -8.75
CA GLY A 439 27.75 6.31 -8.31
C GLY A 439 26.77 6.29 -9.47
N ILE A 440 27.02 7.08 -10.52
CA ILE A 440 26.20 7.07 -11.75
C ILE A 440 26.29 5.72 -12.46
N HIS A 441 27.48 5.14 -12.56
CA HIS A 441 27.67 3.82 -13.17
C HIS A 441 27.00 2.69 -12.39
N ILE A 442 26.93 2.78 -11.06
CA ILE A 442 26.19 1.83 -10.20
C ILE A 442 24.72 1.81 -10.59
N ILE A 443 24.07 2.97 -10.71
CA ILE A 443 22.66 3.05 -11.13
C ILE A 443 22.47 2.53 -12.55
N ARG A 444 23.35 2.93 -13.49
CA ARG A 444 23.31 2.40 -14.86
C ARG A 444 23.30 0.90 -14.93
N ARG A 445 24.08 0.24 -14.07
CA ARG A 445 24.13 -1.23 -13.99
C ARG A 445 22.91 -1.81 -13.27
N ALA A 446 22.47 -1.16 -12.19
CA ALA A 446 21.38 -1.66 -11.37
C ALA A 446 20.02 -1.66 -12.08
N ILE A 447 19.75 -0.67 -12.92
CA ILE A 447 18.47 -0.55 -13.65
C ILE A 447 18.26 -1.63 -14.72
N GLU A 448 19.28 -2.43 -15.05
CA GLU A 448 19.14 -3.62 -15.91
C GLU A 448 18.53 -4.83 -15.15
N GLU A 449 18.65 -4.86 -13.81
CA GLU A 449 18.32 -6.06 -13.02
C GLU A 449 16.83 -6.43 -13.02
N PRO A 450 15.85 -5.53 -13.05
CA PRO A 450 14.44 -5.92 -13.14
C PRO A 450 14.16 -6.79 -14.38
N LEU A 451 14.56 -6.35 -15.57
CA LEU A 451 14.41 -7.15 -16.80
C LEU A 451 15.21 -8.46 -16.71
N ARG A 452 16.45 -8.39 -16.25
CA ARG A 452 17.32 -9.56 -16.08
C ARG A 452 16.67 -10.61 -15.17
N GLN A 453 16.10 -10.19 -14.04
CA GLN A 453 15.46 -11.09 -13.10
C GLN A 453 14.18 -11.72 -13.68
N ILE A 454 13.35 -10.95 -14.38
CA ILE A 454 12.16 -11.46 -15.07
C ILE A 454 12.53 -12.57 -16.04
N VAL A 455 13.58 -12.36 -16.84
CA VAL A 455 14.08 -13.32 -17.82
C VAL A 455 14.67 -14.56 -17.16
N ASN A 456 15.44 -14.38 -16.07
CA ASN A 456 16.00 -15.49 -15.30
C ASN A 456 14.88 -16.36 -14.68
N ASN A 457 13.82 -15.74 -14.16
CA ASN A 457 12.65 -16.46 -13.64
C ASN A 457 11.90 -17.22 -14.76
N ALA A 458 12.03 -16.75 -16.01
CA ALA A 458 11.52 -17.45 -17.17
C ALA A 458 12.41 -18.62 -17.64
N GLY A 459 13.57 -18.84 -17.01
CA GLY A 459 14.50 -19.91 -17.35
C GLY A 459 15.41 -19.57 -18.53
N MET A 460 15.57 -18.31 -18.87
CA MET A 460 16.43 -17.84 -19.95
C MET A 460 17.61 -17.02 -19.41
N GLU A 461 18.62 -16.78 -20.27
CA GLU A 461 19.81 -16.00 -19.89
C GLU A 461 19.52 -14.49 -19.95
N GLY A 462 19.36 -13.86 -18.78
CA GLY A 462 18.97 -12.45 -18.67
C GLY A 462 19.95 -11.48 -19.33
N ALA A 463 21.26 -11.77 -19.32
CA ALA A 463 22.28 -10.91 -19.92
C ALA A 463 22.09 -10.78 -21.44
N VAL A 464 21.76 -11.88 -22.11
CA VAL A 464 21.55 -11.92 -23.58
C VAL A 464 20.30 -11.10 -23.95
N VAL A 465 19.22 -11.27 -23.18
CA VAL A 465 17.97 -10.54 -23.47
C VAL A 465 18.14 -9.04 -23.20
N VAL A 466 18.79 -8.65 -22.11
CA VAL A 466 19.09 -7.23 -21.81
C VAL A 466 19.89 -6.59 -22.95
N ASP A 467 20.96 -7.25 -23.45
CA ASP A 467 21.76 -6.75 -24.57
C ASP A 467 20.91 -6.58 -25.84
N GLN A 468 20.03 -7.55 -26.13
CA GLN A 468 19.17 -7.48 -27.30
C GLN A 468 18.11 -6.36 -27.19
N VAL A 469 17.47 -6.21 -26.01
CA VAL A 469 16.50 -5.14 -25.77
C VAL A 469 17.17 -3.77 -25.85
N ARG A 470 18.40 -3.63 -25.33
CA ARG A 470 19.17 -2.39 -25.37
C ARG A 470 19.49 -1.93 -26.79
N LYS A 471 19.68 -2.85 -27.73
CA LYS A 471 19.89 -2.54 -29.16
C LYS A 471 18.63 -2.04 -29.87
N GLY A 472 17.46 -2.32 -29.30
CA GLY A 472 16.17 -1.84 -29.80
C GLY A 472 15.85 -0.43 -29.33
N THR A 473 14.82 0.18 -29.90
CA THR A 473 14.38 1.54 -29.59
C THR A 473 12.89 1.58 -29.24
N GLY A 474 12.45 2.65 -28.58
CA GLY A 474 11.05 2.86 -28.22
C GLY A 474 10.49 1.71 -27.37
N ASP A 475 9.34 1.21 -27.75
CA ASP A 475 8.56 0.21 -27.02
C ASP A 475 8.95 -1.24 -27.33
N TYR A 476 10.00 -1.45 -28.15
CA TYR A 476 10.52 -2.77 -28.44
C TYR A 476 11.13 -3.39 -27.20
N GLY A 477 10.64 -4.57 -26.82
CA GLY A 477 11.08 -5.25 -25.62
C GLY A 477 10.88 -6.76 -25.69
N PHE A 478 11.13 -7.44 -24.56
CA PHE A 478 10.97 -8.87 -24.45
C PHE A 478 9.75 -9.21 -23.60
N ASN A 479 8.79 -9.92 -24.21
CA ASN A 479 7.63 -10.47 -23.51
C ASN A 479 7.98 -11.85 -22.92
N ALA A 480 8.28 -11.90 -21.63
CA ALA A 480 8.68 -13.12 -20.93
C ALA A 480 7.53 -14.16 -20.79
N ARG A 481 6.27 -13.79 -21.08
CA ARG A 481 5.14 -14.74 -21.11
C ARG A 481 5.18 -15.59 -22.39
N THR A 482 5.48 -14.94 -23.54
CA THR A 482 5.43 -15.54 -24.87
C THR A 482 6.80 -15.91 -25.43
N ASP A 483 7.87 -15.51 -24.72
CA ASP A 483 9.28 -15.64 -25.11
C ASP A 483 9.60 -14.96 -26.46
N LYS A 484 8.96 -13.80 -26.73
CA LYS A 484 9.09 -13.04 -27.97
C LYS A 484 9.58 -11.61 -27.75
N TYR A 485 10.30 -11.11 -28.77
CA TYR A 485 10.64 -9.70 -28.87
C TYR A 485 9.57 -9.00 -29.70
N GLU A 486 8.93 -7.99 -29.15
CA GLU A 486 7.78 -7.34 -29.78
C GLU A 486 7.59 -5.90 -29.25
N ASN A 487 6.65 -5.15 -29.83
CA ASN A 487 6.22 -3.87 -29.30
C ASN A 487 5.34 -4.11 -28.06
N LEU A 488 5.81 -3.66 -26.92
CA LEU A 488 5.18 -3.94 -25.63
C LEU A 488 3.88 -3.16 -25.40
N PHE A 489 3.76 -1.95 -25.98
CA PHE A 489 2.48 -1.22 -25.95
C PHE A 489 1.40 -1.92 -26.77
N GLU A 490 1.74 -2.40 -27.96
CA GLU A 490 0.78 -3.13 -28.84
C GLU A 490 0.32 -4.45 -28.21
N THR A 491 1.21 -5.14 -27.51
CA THR A 491 0.89 -6.43 -26.85
C THR A 491 0.36 -6.26 -25.43
N GLY A 492 0.23 -5.01 -24.95
CA GLY A 492 -0.31 -4.66 -23.65
C GLY A 492 0.59 -5.08 -22.47
N VAL A 493 1.91 -5.18 -22.68
CA VAL A 493 2.89 -5.38 -21.61
C VAL A 493 3.38 -4.01 -21.15
N ILE A 494 2.64 -3.41 -20.20
CA ILE A 494 2.80 -2.04 -19.76
C ILE A 494 2.85 -1.96 -18.24
N ASP A 495 3.68 -1.06 -17.72
CA ASP A 495 3.83 -0.80 -16.29
C ASP A 495 3.41 0.65 -15.98
N PRO A 496 2.88 0.95 -14.77
CA PRO A 496 2.64 2.32 -14.35
C PRO A 496 3.95 3.09 -14.15
N ALA A 497 4.04 4.29 -14.72
CA ALA A 497 5.22 5.14 -14.57
C ALA A 497 5.53 5.47 -13.10
N LYS A 498 4.49 5.72 -12.29
CA LYS A 498 4.60 5.94 -10.85
C LYS A 498 5.27 4.77 -10.13
N VAL A 499 4.85 3.54 -10.42
CA VAL A 499 5.40 2.33 -9.82
C VAL A 499 6.89 2.20 -10.14
N ALA A 500 7.27 2.35 -11.41
CA ALA A 500 8.66 2.30 -11.82
C ALA A 500 9.51 3.39 -11.14
N ARG A 501 9.03 4.62 -11.09
CA ARG A 501 9.72 5.74 -10.45
C ARG A 501 9.92 5.52 -8.95
N VAL A 502 8.85 5.22 -8.23
CA VAL A 502 8.86 5.04 -6.76
C VAL A 502 9.74 3.87 -6.36
N ALA A 503 9.69 2.76 -7.10
CA ALA A 503 10.54 1.60 -6.83
C ALA A 503 12.04 1.96 -6.88
N LEU A 504 12.48 2.75 -7.87
CA LEU A 504 13.87 3.19 -7.97
C LEU A 504 14.25 4.19 -6.88
N GLU A 505 13.39 5.18 -6.61
CA GLU A 505 13.64 6.21 -5.59
C GLU A 505 13.82 5.58 -4.20
N ASN A 506 12.90 4.68 -3.80
CA ASN A 506 12.97 4.01 -2.50
C ASN A 506 14.16 3.05 -2.41
N ALA A 507 14.44 2.28 -3.47
CA ALA A 507 15.60 1.41 -3.54
C ALA A 507 16.92 2.18 -3.38
N ALA A 508 17.08 3.27 -4.13
CA ALA A 508 18.29 4.08 -4.10
C ALA A 508 18.48 4.82 -2.79
N SER A 509 17.40 5.31 -2.18
CA SER A 509 17.42 5.97 -0.88
C SER A 509 18.02 5.08 0.19
N ILE A 510 17.48 3.88 0.37
CA ILE A 510 17.94 2.92 1.38
C ILE A 510 19.32 2.35 1.03
N ALA A 511 19.57 2.02 -0.23
CA ALA A 511 20.89 1.53 -0.65
C ALA A 511 21.98 2.60 -0.46
N GLY A 512 21.69 3.87 -0.70
CA GLY A 512 22.61 4.99 -0.43
C GLY A 512 22.94 5.13 1.06
N MET A 513 21.95 4.97 1.95
CA MET A 513 22.16 4.93 3.40
C MET A 513 23.01 3.73 3.82
N PHE A 514 22.73 2.57 3.24
CA PHE A 514 23.50 1.35 3.48
C PHE A 514 24.98 1.54 3.11
N LEU A 515 25.28 2.07 1.92
CA LEU A 515 26.65 2.25 1.43
C LEU A 515 27.47 3.24 2.28
N THR A 516 26.81 4.24 2.88
CA THR A 516 27.45 5.24 3.77
C THR A 516 27.58 4.77 5.22
N THR A 517 27.08 3.58 5.57
CA THR A 517 27.14 3.03 6.92
C THR A 517 28.55 2.54 7.24
N GLU A 518 29.11 3.00 8.37
CA GLU A 518 30.43 2.62 8.86
C GLU A 518 30.36 1.73 10.10
N CYS A 519 29.32 1.90 10.92
CA CYS A 519 29.16 1.22 12.19
C CYS A 519 27.74 0.69 12.34
N VAL A 520 27.59 -0.50 12.88
CA VAL A 520 26.29 -1.11 13.22
C VAL A 520 26.28 -1.52 14.67
N ILE A 521 25.23 -1.13 15.39
CA ILE A 521 25.03 -1.41 16.81
C ILE A 521 23.79 -2.29 16.95
N ALA A 522 23.95 -3.53 17.35
CA ALA A 522 22.88 -4.48 17.60
C ALA A 522 22.72 -4.81 19.09
N GLU A 523 21.58 -5.29 19.49
CA GLU A 523 21.37 -5.84 20.82
C GLU A 523 22.05 -7.20 20.93
N LYS A 524 22.62 -7.51 22.10
CA LYS A 524 23.13 -8.86 22.38
C LYS A 524 21.96 -9.70 22.88
N LYS A 525 21.59 -10.76 22.15
CA LYS A 525 20.64 -11.76 22.66
C LYS A 525 21.21 -12.39 23.93
N GLU A 526 20.50 -12.30 25.02
CA GLU A 526 20.81 -13.08 26.20
C GLU A 526 20.30 -14.51 25.95
N PRO A 527 21.07 -15.56 26.29
CA PRO A 527 20.55 -16.93 26.20
C PRO A 527 19.28 -17.01 27.06
N GLU A 528 18.23 -17.57 26.50
CA GLU A 528 17.01 -17.84 27.28
C GLU A 528 17.39 -18.57 28.57
N PRO A 529 16.92 -18.11 29.76
CA PRO A 529 17.16 -18.82 30.99
C PRO A 529 16.66 -20.25 30.84
N ALA A 530 17.53 -21.24 31.05
CA ALA A 530 17.16 -22.64 30.98
C ALA A 530 15.91 -22.87 31.83
N ALA A 531 14.87 -23.47 31.25
CA ALA A 531 13.64 -23.78 31.95
C ALA A 531 13.97 -24.50 33.26
N PRO A 532 13.43 -24.08 34.41
CA PRO A 532 13.72 -24.71 35.68
C PRO A 532 13.43 -26.20 35.56
N ALA A 533 14.45 -27.03 35.87
CA ALA A 533 14.33 -28.48 35.86
C ALA A 533 13.13 -28.85 36.73
N ALA A 534 12.19 -29.60 36.18
CA ALA A 534 11.04 -30.08 36.91
C ALA A 534 11.54 -30.79 38.20
N PRO A 535 10.97 -30.47 39.37
CA PRO A 535 11.39 -31.13 40.61
C PRO A 535 11.17 -32.63 40.43
N GLY A 536 12.28 -33.40 40.49
CA GLY A 536 12.24 -34.84 40.39
C GLY A 536 11.29 -35.39 41.46
N MET A 537 10.30 -36.13 41.02
CA MET A 537 9.48 -36.96 41.89
C MET A 537 10.40 -37.95 42.59
N GLY A 538 10.87 -37.55 43.79
CA GLY A 538 11.60 -38.43 44.71
C GLY A 538 10.76 -39.64 45.02
N GLY A 539 11.29 -40.81 44.71
CA GLY A 539 10.68 -42.08 44.94
C GLY A 539 10.31 -42.27 46.40
N MET A 540 9.08 -42.56 46.68
CA MET A 540 8.65 -43.24 47.89
C MET A 540 8.99 -44.71 47.74
N GLY A 541 10.20 -45.07 48.14
CA GLY A 541 10.63 -46.44 48.36
C GLY A 541 10.02 -46.94 49.67
N GLY A 542 9.53 -48.13 49.58
CA GLY A 542 8.71 -48.90 50.46
C GLY A 542 9.06 -49.01 51.94
N MET A 543 8.07 -49.37 52.65
CA MET A 543 8.16 -50.23 53.82
C MET A 543 6.99 -51.22 53.78
N MET A 544 7.43 -52.50 53.81
CA MET A 544 6.74 -53.78 53.99
C MET A 544 5.90 -54.31 52.86
#